data_f6910d063c01e77f8d692b2acae8d395
#
_entry.id   f6910d063c01e77f8d692b2acae8d395
#
_cell.length_a   1.000
_cell.length_b   1.000
_cell.length_c   1.000
_cell.angle_alpha   90.00
_cell.angle_beta   90.00
_cell.angle_gamma   90.00
#
_symmetry.space_group_name_H-M   'P 1'
#
loop_
_entity.id
_entity.type
_entity.pdbx_description
1 polymer ?
#
loop_
_entity_poly.entity_id
_entity_poly.type
_entity_poly.pdbx_seq_one_letter_code
_entity_poly.pdbx_strand_id
1 'polypeptide(L)'
;MSIRVTLSANAGVAIEIGGIRIWVDALHDVQVPGFSTLRAQRLRQLWTAEAFQSPDVIVYTHCHPDHYSQQLTTEAHLRWPKARLILPQKEFAEQELVSGDGYTAVVEDVVLHFCRLPHESQHYTIDVPHYGLTITHGTEAILLPGDCAVASPALLPLIARQHFRLALLNFPWITLRKGREFIEQHILADHIIVDHLPFAEDDTEHFRAAAVSEAERLRSGCTHILDDFLQAATIP
;
A
#
# COMPACT_ATOMS: atom_id res chain seq x y z
N MET A 1 19.87 3.79 -6.62
CA MET A 1 18.64 4.47 -7.09
C MET A 1 17.73 4.64 -5.88
N SER A 2 17.09 5.79 -5.70
CA SER A 2 16.26 6.02 -4.53
C SER A 2 14.79 5.68 -4.82
N ILE A 3 14.12 5.12 -3.82
CA ILE A 3 12.66 4.92 -3.80
C ILE A 3 12.09 5.93 -2.80
N ARG A 4 11.10 6.71 -3.22
CA ARG A 4 10.38 7.61 -2.33
C ARG A 4 8.95 7.12 -2.12
N VAL A 5 8.51 7.07 -0.87
CA VAL A 5 7.14 6.70 -0.51
C VAL A 5 6.54 7.84 0.30
N THR A 6 5.36 8.31 -0.09
CA THR A 6 4.63 9.39 0.59
C THR A 6 3.23 8.89 0.96
N LEU A 7 2.86 8.99 2.23
CA LEU A 7 1.56 8.55 2.75
C LEU A 7 0.44 9.53 2.37
N SER A 8 -0.67 9.03 1.90
CA SER A 8 -1.94 9.80 1.81
C SER A 8 -2.75 9.65 3.09
N ALA A 9 -3.23 8.45 3.36
CA ALA A 9 -3.89 8.06 4.62
C ALA A 9 -3.94 6.53 4.71
N ASN A 10 -3.94 5.98 5.91
CA ASN A 10 -3.94 4.53 6.18
C ASN A 10 -2.83 3.79 5.40
N ALA A 11 -3.19 2.90 4.47
CA ALA A 11 -2.27 2.21 3.57
C ALA A 11 -2.05 2.93 2.23
N GLY A 12 -2.69 4.08 2.04
CA GLY A 12 -2.62 4.81 0.77
C GLY A 12 -1.29 5.53 0.57
N VAL A 13 -0.57 5.23 -0.49
CA VAL A 13 0.76 5.80 -0.76
C VAL A 13 0.95 6.23 -2.21
N ALA A 14 1.82 7.23 -2.40
CA ALA A 14 2.48 7.51 -3.67
C ALA A 14 3.91 6.97 -3.62
N ILE A 15 4.29 6.14 -4.58
CA ILE A 15 5.63 5.55 -4.72
C ILE A 15 6.30 6.12 -5.96
N GLU A 16 7.51 6.63 -5.80
CA GLU A 16 8.35 7.08 -6.91
C GLU A 16 9.55 6.14 -7.04
N ILE A 17 9.66 5.49 -8.20
CA ILE A 17 10.73 4.56 -8.55
C ILE A 17 11.02 4.64 -10.05
N GLY A 18 12.28 4.76 -10.46
CA GLY A 18 12.66 4.82 -11.88
C GLY A 18 12.11 6.01 -12.66
N GLY A 19 11.69 7.07 -11.97
CA GLY A 19 11.01 8.21 -12.60
C GLY A 19 9.50 7.98 -12.81
N ILE A 20 8.99 6.80 -12.45
CA ILE A 20 7.57 6.43 -12.52
C ILE A 20 6.91 6.72 -11.18
N ARG A 21 5.72 7.30 -11.23
CA ARG A 21 4.89 7.59 -10.05
C ARG A 21 3.66 6.68 -10.00
N ILE A 22 3.57 5.89 -8.94
CA ILE A 22 2.53 4.90 -8.73
C ILE A 22 1.74 5.28 -7.48
N TRP A 23 0.43 5.45 -7.58
CA TRP A 23 -0.44 5.58 -6.42
C TRP A 23 -1.05 4.22 -6.10
N VAL A 24 -0.86 3.77 -4.86
CA VAL A 24 -1.42 2.50 -4.36
C VAL A 24 -2.41 2.83 -3.26
N ASP A 25 -3.66 2.42 -3.39
CA ASP A 25 -4.74 2.61 -2.40
C ASP A 25 -4.90 4.07 -1.90
N ALA A 26 -4.45 5.03 -2.70
CA ALA A 26 -4.15 6.39 -2.25
C ALA A 26 -5.39 7.28 -2.04
N LEU A 27 -6.56 6.88 -2.56
CA LEU A 27 -7.74 7.73 -2.63
C LEU A 27 -8.94 7.07 -1.97
N HIS A 28 -9.23 7.45 -0.73
CA HIS A 28 -10.42 7.02 0.01
C HIS A 28 -10.91 8.17 0.90
N ASP A 29 -12.22 8.25 1.14
CA ASP A 29 -12.89 9.33 1.87
C ASP A 29 -13.97 8.85 2.85
N VAL A 30 -14.19 7.56 2.95
CA VAL A 30 -15.13 6.99 3.92
C VAL A 30 -14.44 6.82 5.27
N GLN A 31 -15.08 7.34 6.32
CA GLN A 31 -14.59 7.17 7.69
C GLN A 31 -14.87 5.75 8.18
N VAL A 32 -13.83 4.98 8.38
CA VAL A 32 -13.89 3.66 9.05
C VAL A 32 -13.42 3.84 10.50
N PRO A 33 -14.14 3.30 11.50
CA PRO A 33 -13.74 3.41 12.90
C PRO A 33 -12.31 2.89 13.14
N GLY A 34 -11.49 3.68 13.84
CA GLY A 34 -10.10 3.34 14.13
C GLY A 34 -9.10 3.65 13.01
N PHE A 35 -9.57 4.21 11.87
CA PHE A 35 -8.71 4.62 10.77
C PHE A 35 -8.94 6.07 10.37
N SER A 36 -7.95 6.65 9.71
CA SER A 36 -8.03 8.00 9.19
C SER A 36 -8.62 8.03 7.78
N THR A 37 -9.07 9.20 7.35
CA THR A 37 -9.60 9.39 6.01
C THR A 37 -9.17 10.74 5.43
N LEU A 38 -9.25 10.86 4.11
CA LEU A 38 -9.00 12.10 3.36
C LEU A 38 -10.21 13.05 3.49
N ARG A 39 -10.35 13.67 4.67
CA ARG A 39 -11.35 14.74 4.88
C ARG A 39 -11.09 15.90 3.92
N ALA A 40 -12.10 16.74 3.70
CA ALA A 40 -12.08 17.80 2.68
C ALA A 40 -10.82 18.72 2.74
N GLN A 41 -10.29 18.99 3.93
CA GLN A 41 -9.05 19.79 4.06
C GLN A 41 -7.83 19.03 3.57
N ARG A 42 -7.64 17.77 4.01
CA ARG A 42 -6.53 16.91 3.57
C ARG A 42 -6.61 16.64 2.07
N LEU A 43 -7.82 16.41 1.55
CA LEU A 43 -8.02 16.21 0.13
C LEU A 43 -7.58 17.42 -0.71
N ARG A 44 -7.89 18.66 -0.28
CA ARG A 44 -7.39 19.86 -0.96
C ARG A 44 -5.85 19.94 -0.93
N GLN A 45 -5.23 19.55 0.17
CA GLN A 45 -3.77 19.54 0.30
C GLN A 45 -3.16 18.41 -0.56
N LEU A 46 -3.77 17.23 -0.58
CA LEU A 46 -3.34 16.11 -1.41
C LEU A 46 -3.31 16.50 -2.89
N TRP A 47 -4.38 17.15 -3.39
CA TRP A 47 -4.46 17.60 -4.78
C TRP A 47 -3.43 18.66 -5.18
N THR A 48 -2.64 19.19 -4.26
CA THR A 48 -1.55 20.15 -4.51
C THR A 48 -0.17 19.61 -4.10
N ALA A 49 -0.13 18.48 -3.39
CA ALA A 49 1.12 17.88 -2.96
C ALA A 49 1.87 17.24 -4.14
N GLU A 50 3.17 17.48 -4.25
CA GLU A 50 4.00 17.05 -5.38
C GLU A 50 3.92 15.55 -5.64
N ALA A 51 3.96 14.72 -4.59
CA ALA A 51 3.87 13.26 -4.69
C ALA A 51 2.54 12.78 -5.29
N PHE A 52 1.49 13.60 -5.16
CA PHE A 52 0.15 13.30 -5.66
C PHE A 52 -0.21 14.17 -6.88
N GLN A 53 0.77 14.40 -7.76
CA GLN A 53 0.60 15.03 -9.07
C GLN A 53 1.03 14.08 -10.18
N SER A 54 0.29 14.08 -11.28
CA SER A 54 0.66 13.38 -12.51
C SER A 54 1.13 11.93 -12.29
N PRO A 55 0.29 11.05 -11.72
CA PRO A 55 0.62 9.64 -11.61
C PRO A 55 0.71 9.00 -13.00
N ASP A 56 1.63 8.06 -13.16
CA ASP A 56 1.68 7.18 -14.33
C ASP A 56 0.70 6.02 -14.16
N VAL A 57 0.51 5.58 -12.91
CA VAL A 57 -0.39 4.47 -12.55
C VAL A 57 -1.16 4.80 -11.27
N ILE A 58 -2.45 4.50 -11.27
CA ILE A 58 -3.30 4.45 -10.08
C ILE A 58 -3.76 3.00 -9.93
N VAL A 59 -3.41 2.40 -8.80
CA VAL A 59 -3.68 0.98 -8.54
C VAL A 59 -4.32 0.79 -7.17
N TYR A 60 -5.17 -0.23 -7.07
CA TYR A 60 -5.79 -0.64 -5.82
C TYR A 60 -5.53 -2.12 -5.55
N THR A 61 -5.15 -2.43 -4.30
CA THR A 61 -5.00 -3.82 -3.83
C THR A 61 -6.36 -4.48 -3.67
N HIS A 62 -7.35 -3.71 -3.22
CA HIS A 62 -8.76 -4.10 -3.07
C HIS A 62 -9.66 -2.86 -2.93
N CYS A 63 -10.97 -3.05 -2.92
CA CYS A 63 -11.92 -1.93 -2.92
C CYS A 63 -12.72 -1.81 -1.61
N HIS A 64 -12.09 -2.03 -0.45
CA HIS A 64 -12.71 -1.64 0.82
C HIS A 64 -12.72 -0.11 1.00
N PRO A 65 -13.68 0.43 1.78
CA PRO A 65 -13.89 1.88 1.87
C PRO A 65 -12.72 2.68 2.45
N ASP A 66 -11.82 2.05 3.18
CA ASP A 66 -10.60 2.65 3.75
C ASP A 66 -9.38 2.56 2.82
N HIS A 67 -9.56 1.99 1.62
CA HIS A 67 -8.56 1.93 0.54
C HIS A 67 -9.04 2.61 -0.74
N TYR A 68 -10.35 2.62 -1.00
CA TYR A 68 -10.92 2.99 -2.29
C TYR A 68 -12.12 3.93 -2.17
N SER A 69 -12.15 4.95 -3.02
CA SER A 69 -13.32 5.80 -3.30
C SER A 69 -13.51 5.93 -4.80
N GLN A 70 -14.64 5.45 -5.31
CA GLN A 70 -15.00 5.60 -6.72
C GLN A 70 -15.05 7.08 -7.14
N GLN A 71 -15.60 7.95 -6.29
CA GLN A 71 -15.69 9.37 -6.57
C GLN A 71 -14.30 10.01 -6.71
N LEU A 72 -13.39 9.79 -5.75
CA LEU A 72 -12.05 10.37 -5.79
C LEU A 72 -11.20 9.79 -6.92
N THR A 73 -11.37 8.50 -7.22
CA THR A 73 -10.71 7.85 -8.37
C THR A 73 -11.19 8.43 -9.70
N THR A 74 -12.50 8.71 -9.82
CA THR A 74 -13.07 9.41 -10.99
C THR A 74 -12.46 10.80 -11.13
N GLU A 75 -12.36 11.56 -10.03
CA GLU A 75 -11.74 12.89 -10.04
C GLU A 75 -10.27 12.84 -10.46
N ALA A 76 -9.49 11.88 -9.94
CA ALA A 76 -8.11 11.67 -10.33
C ALA A 76 -7.97 11.32 -11.81
N HIS A 77 -8.80 10.40 -12.31
CA HIS A 77 -8.77 10.00 -13.71
C HIS A 77 -9.14 11.14 -14.68
N LEU A 78 -10.07 12.01 -14.27
CA LEU A 78 -10.39 13.22 -15.04
C LEU A 78 -9.22 14.23 -15.04
N ARG A 79 -8.48 14.35 -13.95
CA ARG A 79 -7.31 15.24 -13.85
C ARG A 79 -6.12 14.71 -14.65
N TRP A 80 -5.90 13.40 -14.62
CA TRP A 80 -4.78 12.71 -15.26
C TRP A 80 -5.26 11.55 -16.13
N PRO A 81 -5.88 11.83 -17.28
CA PRO A 81 -6.49 10.81 -18.13
C PRO A 81 -5.49 9.87 -18.82
N LYS A 82 -4.20 10.17 -18.73
CA LYS A 82 -3.12 9.30 -19.23
C LYS A 82 -2.65 8.28 -18.18
N ALA A 83 -2.99 8.47 -16.91
CA ALA A 83 -2.66 7.53 -15.86
C ALA A 83 -3.38 6.20 -16.11
N ARG A 84 -2.63 5.10 -16.08
CA ARG A 84 -3.23 3.76 -16.14
C ARG A 84 -3.98 3.51 -14.85
N LEU A 85 -5.19 2.99 -14.97
CA LEU A 85 -6.06 2.69 -13.83
C LEU A 85 -6.22 1.17 -13.72
N ILE A 86 -5.73 0.57 -12.63
CA ILE A 86 -5.68 -0.87 -12.41
C ILE A 86 -6.44 -1.21 -11.13
N LEU A 87 -7.54 -1.98 -11.24
CA LEU A 87 -8.40 -2.35 -10.11
C LEU A 87 -8.75 -3.85 -10.12
N PRO A 88 -8.98 -4.43 -8.92
CA PRO A 88 -9.43 -5.83 -8.80
C PRO A 88 -10.94 -6.02 -8.98
N GLN A 89 -11.71 -4.94 -9.09
CA GLN A 89 -13.15 -4.94 -9.35
C GLN A 89 -13.47 -4.07 -10.56
N LYS A 90 -14.52 -4.42 -11.28
CA LYS A 90 -14.97 -3.63 -12.45
C LYS A 90 -15.76 -2.42 -11.98
N GLU A 91 -15.13 -1.24 -12.03
CA GLU A 91 -15.67 0.05 -11.61
C GLU A 91 -15.77 1.05 -12.79
N PHE A 92 -14.82 0.98 -13.74
CA PHE A 92 -14.70 1.90 -14.85
C PHE A 92 -14.65 1.16 -16.19
N ALA A 93 -15.06 1.82 -17.26
CA ALA A 93 -15.03 1.24 -18.60
C ALA A 93 -13.61 0.99 -19.11
N GLU A 94 -12.71 1.95 -18.85
CA GLU A 94 -11.34 1.99 -19.40
C GLU A 94 -10.26 1.51 -18.42
N GLN A 95 -10.66 0.86 -17.32
CA GLN A 95 -9.69 0.29 -16.37
C GLN A 95 -9.09 -1.03 -16.87
N GLU A 96 -7.91 -1.32 -16.40
CA GLU A 96 -7.33 -2.65 -16.42
C GLU A 96 -7.86 -3.45 -15.22
N LEU A 97 -8.46 -4.61 -15.49
CA LEU A 97 -9.05 -5.46 -14.45
C LEU A 97 -8.06 -6.52 -14.02
N VAL A 98 -7.67 -6.49 -12.74
CA VAL A 98 -6.95 -7.59 -12.11
C VAL A 98 -7.92 -8.72 -11.79
N SER A 99 -7.69 -9.91 -12.30
CA SER A 99 -8.59 -11.05 -12.11
C SER A 99 -7.83 -12.38 -12.04
N GLY A 100 -8.51 -13.43 -11.57
CA GLY A 100 -7.92 -14.76 -11.40
C GLY A 100 -6.85 -14.77 -10.31
N ASP A 101 -5.79 -15.54 -10.50
CA ASP A 101 -4.73 -15.73 -9.50
C ASP A 101 -3.69 -14.61 -9.50
N GLY A 102 -3.66 -13.79 -10.55
CA GLY A 102 -2.71 -12.68 -10.65
C GLY A 102 -2.82 -11.92 -11.96
N TYR A 103 -2.05 -10.83 -12.04
CA TYR A 103 -1.97 -9.95 -13.20
C TYR A 103 -0.59 -9.29 -13.24
N THR A 104 -0.09 -8.98 -14.42
CA THR A 104 1.18 -8.25 -14.59
C THR A 104 0.97 -7.08 -15.53
N ALA A 105 1.33 -5.89 -15.06
CA ALA A 105 1.38 -4.67 -15.86
C ALA A 105 2.83 -4.21 -16.02
N VAL A 106 3.15 -3.65 -17.18
CA VAL A 106 4.46 -3.04 -17.45
C VAL A 106 4.23 -1.58 -17.80
N VAL A 107 4.95 -0.69 -17.12
CA VAL A 107 4.92 0.75 -17.32
C VAL A 107 6.36 1.20 -17.51
N GLU A 108 6.74 1.54 -18.73
CA GLU A 108 8.13 1.76 -19.11
C GLU A 108 9.00 0.56 -18.71
N ASP A 109 9.95 0.74 -17.80
CA ASP A 109 10.84 -0.29 -17.25
C ASP A 109 10.43 -0.77 -15.85
N VAL A 110 9.26 -0.35 -15.38
CA VAL A 110 8.68 -0.79 -14.10
C VAL A 110 7.64 -1.88 -14.33
N VAL A 111 7.76 -2.99 -13.61
CA VAL A 111 6.82 -4.12 -13.65
C VAL A 111 6.03 -4.18 -12.35
N LEU A 112 4.70 -4.16 -12.46
CA LEU A 112 3.76 -4.39 -11.37
C LEU A 112 3.20 -5.80 -11.50
N HIS A 113 3.44 -6.64 -10.51
CA HIS A 113 2.92 -8.00 -10.47
C HIS A 113 1.95 -8.16 -9.29
N PHE A 114 0.71 -8.49 -9.58
CA PHE A 114 -0.37 -8.74 -8.63
C PHE A 114 -0.50 -10.24 -8.40
N CYS A 115 -0.68 -10.64 -7.15
CA CYS A 115 -0.95 -12.00 -6.75
C CYS A 115 -2.16 -12.03 -5.83
N ARG A 116 -3.13 -12.90 -6.09
CA ARG A 116 -4.31 -13.03 -5.25
C ARG A 116 -3.92 -13.55 -3.88
N LEU A 117 -4.29 -12.82 -2.83
CA LEU A 117 -4.00 -13.16 -1.44
C LEU A 117 -5.29 -13.14 -0.60
N PRO A 118 -5.37 -13.94 0.46
CA PRO A 118 -6.49 -13.88 1.39
C PRO A 118 -6.43 -12.58 2.18
N HIS A 119 -7.55 -11.87 2.24
CA HIS A 119 -7.72 -10.68 3.08
C HIS A 119 -7.83 -11.06 4.56
N GLU A 120 -7.34 -10.22 5.47
CA GLU A 120 -7.58 -10.34 6.92
C GLU A 120 -9.05 -9.97 7.21
N SER A 121 -9.90 -10.98 7.44
CA SER A 121 -11.36 -10.85 7.36
C SER A 121 -12.05 -10.40 8.65
N GLN A 122 -11.34 -9.96 9.68
CA GLN A 122 -11.93 -9.77 11.02
C GLN A 122 -12.94 -8.60 11.12
N HIS A 123 -12.93 -7.64 10.19
CA HIS A 123 -13.72 -6.42 10.30
C HIS A 123 -14.70 -6.16 9.15
N TYR A 124 -14.63 -6.90 8.05
CA TYR A 124 -15.48 -6.68 6.89
C TYR A 124 -16.41 -7.86 6.63
N THR A 125 -17.70 -7.56 6.43
CA THR A 125 -18.73 -8.55 6.03
C THR A 125 -18.78 -8.75 4.52
N ILE A 126 -18.08 -7.93 3.75
CA ILE A 126 -18.07 -7.96 2.28
C ILE A 126 -16.75 -8.58 1.83
N ASP A 127 -16.84 -9.74 1.20
CA ASP A 127 -15.70 -10.38 0.54
C ASP A 127 -15.39 -9.63 -0.77
N VAL A 128 -14.21 -9.04 -0.85
CA VAL A 128 -13.72 -8.35 -2.04
C VAL A 128 -12.47 -9.04 -2.58
N PRO A 129 -12.26 -9.07 -3.90
CA PRO A 129 -10.99 -9.55 -4.46
C PRO A 129 -9.83 -8.73 -3.91
N HIS A 130 -8.87 -9.41 -3.29
CA HIS A 130 -7.70 -8.78 -2.69
C HIS A 130 -6.41 -9.33 -3.32
N TYR A 131 -5.47 -8.44 -3.63
CA TYR A 131 -4.20 -8.78 -4.24
C TYR A 131 -3.04 -8.09 -3.53
N GLY A 132 -1.99 -8.86 -3.25
CA GLY A 132 -0.69 -8.30 -2.96
C GLY A 132 0.01 -7.86 -4.25
N LEU A 133 0.93 -6.93 -4.13
CA LEU A 133 1.64 -6.31 -5.25
C LEU A 133 3.15 -6.40 -5.03
N THR A 134 3.90 -6.75 -6.07
CA THR A 134 5.32 -6.44 -6.16
C THR A 134 5.56 -5.44 -7.28
N ILE A 135 6.43 -4.46 -7.02
CA ILE A 135 6.87 -3.46 -8.00
C ILE A 135 8.36 -3.67 -8.21
N THR A 136 8.78 -3.87 -9.46
CA THR A 136 10.19 -4.08 -9.78
C THR A 136 10.67 -3.10 -10.84
N HIS A 137 11.89 -2.59 -10.65
CA HIS A 137 12.61 -1.76 -11.60
C HIS A 137 14.09 -2.17 -11.59
N GLY A 138 14.55 -2.77 -12.68
CA GLY A 138 15.89 -3.35 -12.74
C GLY A 138 16.07 -4.46 -11.68
N THR A 139 16.99 -4.24 -10.74
CA THR A 139 17.25 -5.17 -9.63
C THR A 139 16.48 -4.79 -8.34
N GLU A 140 15.86 -3.63 -8.32
CA GLU A 140 15.12 -3.15 -7.16
C GLU A 140 13.70 -3.73 -7.13
N ALA A 141 13.27 -4.23 -5.98
CA ALA A 141 11.93 -4.78 -5.78
C ALA A 141 11.29 -4.20 -4.52
N ILE A 142 10.00 -3.92 -4.63
CA ILE A 142 9.15 -3.46 -3.53
C ILE A 142 8.04 -4.50 -3.33
N LEU A 143 7.78 -4.86 -2.07
CA LEU A 143 6.67 -5.74 -1.67
C LEU A 143 5.58 -4.92 -0.99
N LEU A 144 4.32 -5.11 -1.42
CA LEU A 144 3.12 -4.60 -0.76
C LEU A 144 2.10 -5.75 -0.65
N PRO A 145 2.00 -6.43 0.48
CA PRO A 145 0.98 -7.48 0.67
C PRO A 145 -0.45 -6.93 0.74
N GLY A 146 -0.63 -5.60 0.90
CA GLY A 146 -1.91 -4.99 1.22
C GLY A 146 -2.47 -5.54 2.55
N ASP A 147 -3.78 -5.68 2.65
CA ASP A 147 -4.46 -6.25 3.82
C ASP A 147 -4.47 -7.79 3.84
N CYS A 148 -3.39 -8.39 3.34
CA CYS A 148 -3.22 -9.83 3.42
C CYS A 148 -3.26 -10.31 4.86
N ALA A 149 -3.95 -11.44 5.08
CA ALA A 149 -3.96 -12.10 6.37
C ALA A 149 -2.55 -12.32 6.91
N VAL A 150 -2.29 -11.83 8.13
CA VAL A 150 -0.96 -11.80 8.73
C VAL A 150 -0.39 -13.21 8.87
N ALA A 151 0.83 -13.39 8.37
CA ALA A 151 1.54 -14.66 8.31
C ALA A 151 0.86 -15.72 7.42
N SER A 152 0.09 -15.29 6.41
CA SER A 152 -0.53 -16.21 5.47
C SER A 152 0.51 -16.95 4.63
N PRO A 153 0.46 -18.30 4.56
CA PRO A 153 1.33 -19.07 3.69
C PRO A 153 1.08 -18.81 2.20
N ALA A 154 -0.07 -18.21 1.84
CA ALA A 154 -0.35 -17.81 0.46
C ALA A 154 0.60 -16.71 -0.05
N LEU A 155 1.26 -15.97 0.83
CA LEU A 155 2.28 -14.99 0.46
C LEU A 155 3.61 -15.63 0.05
N LEU A 156 3.91 -16.86 0.49
CA LEU A 156 5.21 -17.51 0.26
C LEU A 156 5.60 -17.62 -1.21
N PRO A 157 4.70 -17.98 -2.16
CA PRO A 157 5.07 -18.02 -3.58
C PRO A 157 5.52 -16.67 -4.13
N LEU A 158 4.92 -15.57 -3.65
CA LEU A 158 5.22 -14.22 -4.10
C LEU A 158 6.60 -13.74 -3.62
N ILE A 159 7.02 -14.15 -2.42
CA ILE A 159 8.27 -13.70 -1.79
C ILE A 159 9.41 -14.70 -1.90
N ALA A 160 9.14 -15.94 -2.37
CA ALA A 160 10.14 -17.01 -2.42
C ALA A 160 11.37 -16.61 -3.25
N ARG A 161 12.55 -16.64 -2.62
CA ARG A 161 13.86 -16.35 -3.25
C ARG A 161 13.99 -14.92 -3.80
N GLN A 162 13.13 -14.01 -3.38
CA GLN A 162 13.22 -12.61 -3.77
C GLN A 162 13.78 -11.78 -2.62
N HIS A 163 14.74 -10.92 -2.94
CA HIS A 163 15.21 -9.86 -2.06
C HIS A 163 14.48 -8.58 -2.42
N PHE A 164 13.94 -7.91 -1.42
CA PHE A 164 13.24 -6.64 -1.58
C PHE A 164 14.08 -5.49 -1.08
N ARG A 165 14.18 -4.43 -1.86
CA ARG A 165 14.73 -3.17 -1.38
C ARG A 165 13.86 -2.59 -0.28
N LEU A 166 12.54 -2.76 -0.42
CA LEU A 166 11.52 -2.23 0.48
C LEU A 166 10.34 -3.20 0.61
N ALA A 167 9.84 -3.41 1.83
CA ALA A 167 8.53 -3.99 2.08
C ALA A 167 7.64 -2.94 2.77
N LEU A 168 6.46 -2.64 2.20
CA LEU A 168 5.41 -1.87 2.85
C LEU A 168 4.45 -2.84 3.51
N LEU A 169 4.33 -2.77 4.84
CA LEU A 169 3.56 -3.71 5.65
C LEU A 169 2.60 -2.94 6.54
N ASN A 170 1.32 -3.29 6.52
CA ASN A 170 0.37 -2.72 7.46
C ASN A 170 0.73 -3.10 8.92
N PHE A 171 0.38 -2.25 9.88
CA PHE A 171 0.86 -2.35 11.27
C PHE A 171 0.60 -3.71 11.96
N PRO A 172 -0.45 -4.51 11.66
CA PRO A 172 -0.65 -5.82 12.27
C PRO A 172 0.50 -6.81 11.99
N TRP A 173 1.23 -6.65 10.89
CA TRP A 173 2.40 -7.48 10.60
C TRP A 173 3.50 -7.34 11.65
N ILE A 174 3.66 -6.15 12.25
CA ILE A 174 4.67 -5.94 13.28
C ILE A 174 4.11 -6.01 14.70
N THR A 175 2.84 -5.65 14.95
CA THR A 175 2.26 -5.69 16.28
C THR A 175 1.90 -7.11 16.72
N LEU A 176 1.56 -8.00 15.78
CA LEU A 176 1.30 -9.40 16.08
C LEU A 176 2.59 -10.23 16.04
N ARG A 177 2.79 -11.06 17.07
CA ARG A 177 3.97 -11.96 17.17
C ARG A 177 4.13 -12.84 15.93
N LYS A 178 3.03 -13.47 15.44
CA LYS A 178 3.05 -14.33 14.25
C LYS A 178 3.56 -13.59 13.00
N GLY A 179 3.25 -12.29 12.88
CA GLY A 179 3.69 -11.45 11.77
C GLY A 179 5.18 -11.19 11.82
N ARG A 180 5.70 -10.79 13.00
CA ARG A 180 7.16 -10.58 13.18
C ARG A 180 7.96 -11.85 12.90
N GLU A 181 7.51 -13.01 13.43
CA GLU A 181 8.15 -14.31 13.17
C GLU A 181 8.15 -14.63 11.67
N PHE A 182 7.06 -14.34 10.96
CA PHE A 182 6.98 -14.55 9.52
C PHE A 182 7.92 -13.60 8.73
N ILE A 183 7.97 -12.31 9.10
CA ILE A 183 8.89 -11.35 8.50
C ILE A 183 10.34 -11.86 8.64
N GLU A 184 10.76 -12.20 9.87
CA GLU A 184 12.14 -12.65 10.15
C GLU A 184 12.50 -13.95 9.43
N GLN A 185 11.53 -14.83 9.15
CA GLN A 185 11.78 -16.13 8.52
C GLN A 185 11.68 -16.10 6.99
N HIS A 186 10.87 -15.22 6.43
CA HIS A 186 10.45 -15.35 5.04
C HIS A 186 10.58 -14.06 4.21
N ILE A 187 10.58 -12.87 4.82
CA ILE A 187 10.67 -11.60 4.08
C ILE A 187 12.10 -11.06 4.16
N LEU A 188 12.84 -11.20 3.08
CA LEU A 188 14.18 -10.63 2.97
C LEU A 188 14.06 -9.21 2.39
N ALA A 189 14.08 -8.19 3.26
CA ALA A 189 13.98 -6.79 2.87
C ALA A 189 15.07 -5.93 3.56
N ASP A 190 15.65 -4.97 2.82
CA ASP A 190 16.61 -4.01 3.38
C ASP A 190 15.91 -2.98 4.25
N HIS A 191 14.72 -2.55 3.83
CA HIS A 191 13.89 -1.57 4.53
C HIS A 191 12.46 -2.09 4.67
N ILE A 192 11.84 -1.74 5.79
CA ILE A 192 10.42 -1.99 6.06
C ILE A 192 9.77 -0.64 6.33
N ILE A 193 8.73 -0.30 5.60
CA ILE A 193 7.81 0.78 5.95
C ILE A 193 6.58 0.14 6.58
N VAL A 194 6.20 0.64 7.74
CA VAL A 194 4.95 0.29 8.42
C VAL A 194 3.94 1.38 8.17
N ASP A 195 2.81 1.01 7.64
CA ASP A 195 1.69 1.89 7.31
C ASP A 195 0.35 1.36 7.87
N HIS A 196 -0.75 1.82 7.32
CA HIS A 196 -2.12 1.49 7.73
C HIS A 196 -2.39 1.88 9.20
N LEU A 197 -1.72 2.93 9.67
CA LEU A 197 -1.92 3.51 10.98
C LEU A 197 -2.85 4.72 10.91
N PRO A 198 -3.72 4.91 11.92
CA PRO A 198 -4.46 6.16 12.04
C PRO A 198 -3.51 7.33 12.32
N PHE A 199 -3.90 8.53 11.91
CA PHE A 199 -3.23 9.75 12.34
C PHE A 199 -3.46 9.99 13.84
N ALA A 200 -2.65 10.85 14.46
CA ALA A 200 -2.67 11.07 15.91
C ALA A 200 -4.05 11.39 16.48
N GLU A 201 -4.84 12.20 15.78
CA GLU A 201 -6.17 12.61 16.20
C GLU A 201 -7.26 11.53 16.05
N ASP A 202 -7.01 10.49 15.27
CA ASP A 202 -7.94 9.38 15.02
C ASP A 202 -7.51 8.09 15.77
N ASP A 203 -6.31 8.06 16.42
CA ASP A 203 -5.72 6.89 17.10
C ASP A 203 -6.32 6.64 18.48
N THR A 204 -7.57 6.24 18.53
CA THR A 204 -8.28 5.94 19.78
C THR A 204 -7.83 4.64 20.45
N GLU A 205 -7.27 3.72 19.67
CA GLU A 205 -6.84 2.39 20.12
C GLU A 205 -5.33 2.32 20.42
N HIS A 206 -4.59 3.43 20.29
CA HIS A 206 -3.15 3.51 20.53
C HIS A 206 -2.30 2.60 19.61
N PHE A 207 -2.75 2.35 18.38
CA PHE A 207 -2.05 1.53 17.40
C PHE A 207 -0.66 2.09 17.05
N ARG A 208 -0.52 3.42 17.00
CA ARG A 208 0.75 4.10 16.72
C ARG A 208 1.82 3.77 17.77
N ALA A 209 1.45 3.87 19.05
CA ALA A 209 2.38 3.56 20.16
C ALA A 209 2.79 2.07 20.14
N ALA A 210 1.84 1.18 19.86
CA ALA A 210 2.12 -0.25 19.72
C ALA A 210 3.06 -0.51 18.53
N ALA A 211 2.81 0.12 17.37
CA ALA A 211 3.66 -0.02 16.19
C ALA A 211 5.09 0.45 16.44
N VAL A 212 5.28 1.62 17.07
CA VAL A 212 6.61 2.15 17.42
C VAL A 212 7.36 1.17 18.34
N SER A 213 6.70 0.72 19.41
CA SER A 213 7.31 -0.22 20.38
C SER A 213 7.71 -1.56 19.76
N GLU A 214 6.90 -2.08 18.84
CA GLU A 214 7.18 -3.37 18.21
C GLU A 214 8.16 -3.26 17.03
N ALA A 215 8.22 -2.09 16.37
CA ALA A 215 9.22 -1.83 15.33
C ALA A 215 10.65 -1.92 15.87
N GLU A 216 10.89 -1.46 17.11
CA GLU A 216 12.20 -1.56 17.78
C GLU A 216 12.65 -3.01 18.03
N ARG A 217 11.71 -3.96 18.02
CA ARG A 217 11.96 -5.39 18.25
C ARG A 217 12.24 -6.17 16.98
N LEU A 218 11.88 -5.61 15.81
CA LEU A 218 12.20 -6.24 14.53
C LEU A 218 13.70 -6.25 14.31
N ARG A 219 14.23 -7.43 13.94
CA ARG A 219 15.66 -7.63 13.65
C ARG A 219 15.96 -7.53 12.15
N SER A 220 14.91 -7.53 11.33
CA SER A 220 15.01 -7.51 9.87
C SER A 220 14.86 -6.08 9.35
N GLY A 221 15.82 -5.63 8.54
CA GLY A 221 15.76 -4.37 7.82
C GLY A 221 15.83 -3.11 8.70
N CYS A 222 15.85 -1.96 8.03
CA CYS A 222 15.67 -0.65 8.66
C CYS A 222 14.18 -0.31 8.65
N THR A 223 13.57 -0.18 9.82
CA THR A 223 12.12 0.06 9.93
C THR A 223 11.80 1.55 10.00
N HIS A 224 10.85 1.99 9.18
CA HIS A 224 10.28 3.32 9.13
C HIS A 224 8.77 3.24 9.42
N ILE A 225 8.21 4.21 10.11
CA ILE A 225 6.77 4.28 10.36
C ILE A 225 6.22 5.48 9.61
N LEU A 226 5.18 5.26 8.80
CA LEU A 226 4.40 6.31 8.16
C LEU A 226 3.03 6.38 8.84
N ASP A 227 2.82 7.41 9.64
CA ASP A 227 1.65 7.57 10.49
C ASP A 227 1.14 9.02 10.52
N ASP A 228 1.60 9.85 9.56
CA ASP A 228 1.16 11.24 9.44
C ASP A 228 0.90 11.61 7.96
N PHE A 229 -0.04 12.54 7.77
CA PHE A 229 -0.45 12.99 6.43
C PHE A 229 0.71 13.62 5.65
N LEU A 230 0.93 13.16 4.42
CA LEU A 230 2.04 13.56 3.54
C LEU A 230 3.43 13.29 4.11
N GLN A 231 3.54 12.51 5.18
CA GLN A 231 4.82 12.00 5.65
C GLN A 231 5.49 11.17 4.55
N ALA A 232 6.79 11.33 4.38
CA ALA A 232 7.54 10.62 3.34
C ALA A 232 8.78 9.95 3.90
N ALA A 233 9.10 8.79 3.34
CA ALA A 233 10.38 8.10 3.52
C ALA A 233 11.11 8.03 2.17
N THR A 234 12.42 8.23 2.20
CA THR A 234 13.29 8.04 1.03
C THR A 234 14.26 6.91 1.34
N ILE A 235 14.21 5.86 0.54
CA ILE A 235 15.06 4.70 0.62
C ILE A 235 16.19 4.90 -0.39
N PRO A 236 17.45 4.95 0.07
CA PRO A 236 18.61 5.28 -0.78
C PRO A 236 18.92 4.25 -1.84
#